data_4971de13c07508df65076f247e8f9e0c
#
_entry.id   4971de13c07508df65076f247e8f9e0c
#
_cell.length_a   1.000
_cell.length_b   1.000
_cell.length_c   1.000
_cell.angle_alpha   90.00
_cell.angle_beta   90.00
_cell.angle_gamma   90.00
#
_symmetry.space_group_name_H-M   'P 1'
#
loop_
_entity.id
_entity.type
_entity.pdbx_description
1 polymer ?
#
loop_
_entity_poly.entity_id
_entity_poly.type
_entity_poly.pdbx_seq_one_letter_code
_entity_poly.pdbx_strand_id
1 'polypeptide(L)'
;VTGETYRRIFSPEVLSRLFPGDRADRFFEALLGDATEGAYDIQLAFRGHDPRNKKLRFELQLKERSGKCLACNVTYGLPQVFSRHPVINLKGVVREIETLLDGHAKCVDWTLHGTQTVSRDLHVIPFTLTLGR
;
A
#
# COMPACT_ATOMS: atom_id res chain seq x y z
N VAL A 1 19.43 -11.57 6.95
CA VAL A 1 18.86 -10.66 5.95
C VAL A 1 18.88 -9.25 6.51
N THR A 2 19.45 -8.31 5.76
CA THR A 2 19.61 -6.93 6.17
C THR A 2 18.51 -6.05 5.55
N GLY A 3 18.35 -4.84 6.10
CA GLY A 3 17.43 -3.85 5.52
C GLY A 3 17.78 -3.48 4.09
N GLU A 4 19.07 -3.48 3.74
CA GLU A 4 19.52 -3.23 2.39
C GLU A 4 19.07 -4.34 1.42
N THR A 5 19.08 -5.59 1.86
CA THR A 5 18.57 -6.71 1.07
C THR A 5 17.08 -6.51 0.76
N TYR A 6 16.31 -6.11 1.75
CA TYR A 6 14.89 -5.83 1.53
C TYR A 6 14.67 -4.67 0.56
N ARG A 7 15.50 -3.64 0.61
CA ARG A 7 15.41 -2.52 -0.34
C ARG A 7 15.67 -2.95 -1.77
N ARG A 8 16.57 -3.91 -1.98
CA ARG A 8 16.83 -4.49 -3.31
C ARG A 8 15.65 -5.31 -3.80
N ILE A 9 15.06 -6.13 -2.91
CA ILE A 9 13.88 -6.93 -3.24
C ILE A 9 12.71 -6.03 -3.63
N PHE A 10 12.47 -4.98 -2.85
CA PHE A 10 11.33 -4.08 -3.03
C PHE A 10 11.75 -2.81 -3.79
N SER A 11 12.26 -3.00 -5.00
CA SER A 11 12.58 -1.90 -5.92
C SER A 11 11.29 -1.23 -6.43
N PRO A 12 11.38 -0.02 -6.99
CA PRO A 12 10.20 0.63 -7.57
C PRO A 12 9.48 -0.21 -8.61
N GLU A 13 10.20 -0.95 -9.45
CA GLU A 13 9.60 -1.84 -10.45
C GLU A 13 8.80 -2.97 -9.79
N VAL A 14 9.37 -3.58 -8.75
CA VAL A 14 8.71 -4.66 -8.01
C VAL A 14 7.47 -4.13 -7.33
N LEU A 15 7.55 -2.98 -6.68
CA LEU A 15 6.41 -2.35 -6.01
C LEU A 15 5.28 -2.04 -6.98
N SER A 16 5.61 -1.59 -8.19
CA SER A 16 4.61 -1.35 -9.24
C SER A 16 3.92 -2.62 -9.71
N ARG A 17 4.62 -3.76 -9.65
CA ARG A 17 4.01 -5.06 -9.98
C ARG A 17 3.15 -5.59 -8.84
N LEU A 18 3.57 -5.37 -7.58
CA LEU A 18 2.79 -5.78 -6.41
C LEU A 18 1.47 -5.02 -6.32
N PHE A 19 1.51 -3.74 -6.65
CA PHE A 19 0.33 -2.88 -6.62
C PHE A 19 0.31 -2.03 -7.89
N PRO A 20 -0.27 -2.54 -8.98
CA PRO A 20 -0.32 -1.83 -10.26
C PRO A 20 -1.07 -0.50 -10.18
N GLY A 21 -0.62 0.47 -10.95
CA GLY A 21 -1.20 1.82 -10.93
C GLY A 21 -2.67 1.89 -11.33
N ASP A 22 -3.15 0.91 -12.11
CA ASP A 22 -4.54 0.87 -12.52
C ASP A 22 -5.51 0.41 -11.42
N ARG A 23 -5.00 -0.06 -10.27
CA ARG A 23 -5.87 -0.46 -9.17
C ARG A 23 -6.69 0.69 -8.62
N ALA A 24 -6.14 1.90 -8.60
CA ALA A 24 -6.89 3.07 -8.19
C ALA A 24 -8.08 3.31 -9.12
N ASP A 25 -7.86 3.23 -10.44
CA ASP A 25 -8.92 3.38 -11.43
C ASP A 25 -9.99 2.31 -11.27
N ARG A 26 -9.57 1.05 -11.09
CA ARG A 26 -10.51 -0.06 -10.89
C ARG A 26 -11.30 0.08 -9.59
N PHE A 27 -10.64 0.57 -8.54
CA PHE A 27 -11.29 0.84 -7.26
C PHE A 27 -12.38 1.92 -7.42
N PHE A 28 -12.05 3.04 -8.07
CA PHE A 28 -13.01 4.11 -8.27
C PHE A 28 -14.14 3.73 -9.22
N GLU A 29 -13.84 2.93 -10.24
CA GLU A 29 -14.88 2.41 -11.11
C GLU A 29 -15.88 1.54 -10.33
N ALA A 30 -15.38 0.68 -9.44
CA ALA A 30 -16.22 -0.17 -8.61
C ALA A 30 -17.03 0.64 -7.59
N LEU A 31 -16.44 1.71 -7.06
CA LEU A 31 -17.06 2.53 -6.01
C LEU A 31 -18.02 3.58 -6.58
N LEU A 32 -17.65 4.24 -7.66
CA LEU A 32 -18.34 5.41 -8.21
C LEU A 32 -18.96 5.17 -9.58
N GLY A 33 -18.63 4.04 -10.23
CA GLY A 33 -19.09 3.74 -11.57
C GLY A 33 -18.26 4.39 -12.68
N ASP A 34 -17.27 5.22 -12.33
CA ASP A 34 -16.43 5.94 -13.28
C ASP A 34 -15.04 6.18 -12.68
N ALA A 35 -14.02 5.61 -13.29
CA ALA A 35 -12.64 5.75 -12.84
C ALA A 35 -12.15 7.21 -12.83
N THR A 36 -12.68 8.05 -13.74
CA THR A 36 -12.26 9.45 -13.84
C THR A 36 -12.76 10.32 -12.69
N GLU A 37 -13.73 9.85 -11.94
CA GLU A 37 -14.25 10.54 -10.76
C GLU A 37 -13.32 10.41 -9.54
N GLY A 38 -12.33 9.54 -9.61
CA GLY A 38 -11.38 9.34 -8.51
C GLY A 38 -10.49 10.55 -8.27
N ALA A 39 -10.29 10.89 -6.99
CA ALA A 39 -9.54 12.08 -6.60
C ALA A 39 -8.03 11.84 -6.46
N TYR A 40 -7.58 10.59 -6.43
CA TYR A 40 -6.18 10.28 -6.17
C TYR A 40 -5.75 8.99 -6.86
N ASP A 41 -4.44 8.87 -7.06
CA ASP A 41 -3.78 7.62 -7.44
C ASP A 41 -3.25 6.94 -6.19
N ILE A 42 -3.08 5.63 -6.25
CA ILE A 42 -2.58 4.83 -5.12
C ILE A 42 -1.28 4.15 -5.55
N GLN A 43 -0.24 4.32 -4.75
CA GLN A 43 1.06 3.72 -5.02
C GLN A 43 1.60 3.07 -3.77
N LEU A 44 2.12 1.84 -3.90
CA LEU A 44 2.78 1.14 -2.80
C LEU A 44 4.24 1.59 -2.72
N ALA A 45 4.69 1.93 -1.52
CA ALA A 45 6.08 2.28 -1.26
C ALA A 45 6.65 1.41 -0.13
N PHE A 46 7.94 1.09 -0.21
CA PHE A 46 8.64 0.39 0.86
C PHE A 46 9.35 1.43 1.75
N ARG A 47 9.12 1.35 3.06
CA ARG A 47 9.66 2.33 4.01
C ARG A 47 10.80 1.81 4.86
N GLY A 48 10.99 0.51 4.94
CA GLY A 48 12.12 -0.05 5.65
C GLY A 48 11.83 -1.32 6.41
N HIS A 49 12.85 -1.82 7.10
CA HIS A 49 12.81 -3.02 7.89
C HIS A 49 13.14 -2.68 9.35
N ASP A 50 12.33 -3.19 10.25
CA ASP A 50 12.55 -3.07 11.70
C ASP A 50 12.90 -4.45 12.24
N PRO A 51 14.21 -4.79 12.37
CA PRO A 51 14.62 -6.12 12.82
C PRO A 51 14.27 -6.37 14.28
N ARG A 52 14.21 -5.32 15.08
CA ARG A 52 13.92 -5.44 16.51
C ARG A 52 12.48 -5.92 16.74
N ASN A 53 11.54 -5.39 15.97
CA ASN A 53 10.11 -5.76 16.06
C ASN A 53 9.69 -6.77 14.99
N LYS A 54 10.62 -7.23 14.15
CA LYS A 54 10.38 -8.19 13.06
C LYS A 54 9.32 -7.71 12.09
N LYS A 55 9.44 -6.45 11.67
CA LYS A 55 8.45 -5.84 10.79
C LYS A 55 9.06 -5.30 9.50
N LEU A 56 8.31 -5.46 8.41
CA LEU A 56 8.53 -4.75 7.17
C LEU A 56 7.52 -3.61 7.10
N ARG A 57 8.00 -2.42 6.79
CA ARG A 57 7.16 -1.22 6.71
C ARG A 57 6.97 -0.81 5.28
N PHE A 58 5.73 -0.73 4.89
CA PHE A 58 5.29 -0.20 3.60
C PHE A 58 4.34 0.95 3.86
N GLU A 59 3.95 1.64 2.82
CA GLU A 59 2.84 2.59 2.88
C GLU A 59 2.12 2.64 1.54
N LEU A 60 0.81 2.90 1.59
CA LEU A 60 0.03 3.25 0.42
C LEU A 60 0.03 4.78 0.33
N GLN A 61 0.52 5.31 -0.78
CA GLN A 61 0.58 6.74 -1.03
C GLN A 61 -0.62 7.14 -1.88
N LEU A 62 -1.43 8.06 -1.36
CA LEU A 62 -2.59 8.60 -2.05
C LEU A 62 -2.20 9.97 -2.60
N LYS A 63 -1.97 10.02 -3.92
CA LYS A 63 -1.50 11.23 -4.59
C LYS A 63 -2.64 11.90 -5.33
N GLU A 64 -2.86 13.20 -5.06
CA GLU A 64 -3.92 13.97 -5.69
C GLU A 64 -3.79 13.95 -7.21
N ARG A 65 -4.91 13.70 -7.89
CA ARG A 65 -4.98 13.80 -9.34
C ARG A 65 -5.18 15.26 -9.75
N SER A 66 -4.66 15.59 -10.93
CA SER A 66 -4.82 16.93 -11.51
C SER A 66 -6.30 17.31 -11.60
N GLY A 67 -6.62 18.51 -11.15
CA GLY A 67 -7.99 19.03 -11.17
C GLY A 67 -8.90 18.45 -10.10
N LYS A 68 -8.36 17.62 -9.19
CA LYS A 68 -9.11 17.03 -8.08
C LYS A 68 -8.60 17.57 -6.75
N CYS A 69 -9.36 17.34 -5.68
CA CYS A 69 -9.00 17.80 -4.35
C CYS A 69 -8.91 16.61 -3.39
N LEU A 70 -7.70 16.20 -3.03
CA LEU A 70 -7.50 15.12 -2.07
C LEU A 70 -7.99 15.50 -0.68
N ALA A 71 -7.71 16.75 -0.27
CA ALA A 71 -8.12 17.24 1.04
C ALA A 71 -9.64 17.33 1.22
N CYS A 72 -10.39 17.42 0.10
CA CYS A 72 -11.86 17.46 0.13
C CYS A 72 -12.48 16.08 0.25
N ASN A 73 -11.66 15.02 0.17
CA ASN A 73 -12.13 13.64 0.26
C ASN A 73 -11.86 13.08 1.65
N VAL A 74 -12.78 12.22 2.11
CA VAL A 74 -12.61 11.56 3.41
C VAL A 74 -11.68 10.37 3.22
N THR A 75 -10.41 10.50 3.64
CA THR A 75 -9.43 9.43 3.52
C THR A 75 -9.22 8.65 4.82
N TYR A 76 -9.70 9.16 5.94
CA TYR A 76 -9.45 8.54 7.24
C TYR A 76 -10.18 7.21 7.45
N GLY A 77 -11.27 6.96 6.73
CA GLY A 77 -11.98 5.67 6.75
C GLY A 77 -11.43 4.63 5.77
N LEU A 78 -10.50 5.02 4.90
CA LEU A 78 -9.97 4.15 3.86
C LEU A 78 -9.25 2.90 4.37
N PRO A 79 -8.47 2.94 5.49
CA PRO A 79 -7.83 1.72 5.97
C PRO A 79 -8.81 0.57 6.17
N GLN A 80 -10.00 0.82 6.71
CA GLN A 80 -11.02 -0.21 6.88
C GLN A 80 -11.56 -0.69 5.54
N VAL A 81 -11.78 0.21 4.60
CA VAL A 81 -12.26 -0.13 3.25
C VAL A 81 -11.20 -0.94 2.50
N PHE A 82 -9.96 -0.44 2.47
CA PHE A 82 -8.86 -1.08 1.74
C PHE A 82 -8.52 -2.46 2.27
N SER A 83 -8.64 -2.67 3.58
CA SER A 83 -8.36 -3.98 4.19
C SER A 83 -9.27 -5.08 3.65
N ARG A 84 -10.45 -4.73 3.17
CA ARG A 84 -11.47 -5.70 2.75
C ARG A 84 -11.82 -5.63 1.27
N HIS A 85 -11.46 -4.56 0.58
CA HIS A 85 -11.91 -4.35 -0.79
C HIS A 85 -11.20 -5.31 -1.75
N PRO A 86 -11.96 -6.09 -2.56
CA PRO A 86 -11.36 -7.10 -3.44
C PRO A 86 -10.50 -6.52 -4.57
N VAL A 87 -10.78 -5.30 -5.02
CA VAL A 87 -9.95 -4.64 -6.05
C VAL A 87 -8.60 -4.22 -5.48
N ILE A 88 -8.59 -3.66 -4.26
CA ILE A 88 -7.36 -3.29 -3.56
C ILE A 88 -6.56 -4.56 -3.22
N ASN A 89 -7.23 -5.60 -2.72
CA ASN A 89 -6.68 -6.94 -2.54
C ASN A 89 -5.35 -6.97 -1.78
N LEU A 90 -5.32 -6.41 -0.59
CA LEU A 90 -4.11 -6.39 0.23
C LEU A 90 -3.63 -7.78 0.63
N LYS A 91 -4.55 -8.73 0.81
CA LYS A 91 -4.19 -10.13 1.09
C LYS A 91 -3.35 -10.72 -0.04
N GLY A 92 -3.71 -10.41 -1.28
CA GLY A 92 -2.93 -10.85 -2.44
C GLY A 92 -1.56 -10.19 -2.48
N VAL A 93 -1.47 -8.91 -2.13
CA VAL A 93 -0.19 -8.20 -2.03
C VAL A 93 0.71 -8.86 -0.98
N VAL A 94 0.17 -9.20 0.18
CA VAL A 94 0.92 -9.88 1.25
C VAL A 94 1.46 -11.23 0.78
N ARG A 95 0.65 -12.02 0.07
CA ARG A 95 1.08 -13.31 -0.49
C ARG A 95 2.21 -13.15 -1.49
N GLU A 96 2.13 -12.16 -2.36
CA GLU A 96 3.18 -11.89 -3.33
C GLU A 96 4.46 -11.42 -2.65
N ILE A 97 4.35 -10.58 -1.62
CA ILE A 97 5.50 -10.15 -0.82
C ILE A 97 6.16 -11.38 -0.18
N GLU A 98 5.39 -12.28 0.40
CA GLU A 98 5.92 -13.50 1.00
C GLU A 98 6.66 -14.36 -0.02
N THR A 99 6.14 -14.47 -1.24
CA THR A 99 6.80 -15.19 -2.33
C THR A 99 8.15 -14.53 -2.67
N LEU A 100 8.22 -13.22 -2.69
CA LEU A 100 9.45 -12.49 -2.95
C LEU A 100 10.49 -12.66 -1.84
N LEU A 101 10.07 -12.94 -0.64
CA LEU A 101 10.98 -13.22 0.49
C LEU A 101 11.67 -14.57 0.35
N ASP A 102 11.17 -15.44 -0.52
CA ASP A 102 11.80 -16.69 -0.95
C ASP A 102 12.30 -17.56 0.21
N GLY A 103 11.45 -17.77 1.21
CA GLY A 103 11.75 -18.61 2.36
C GLY A 103 12.60 -17.94 3.45
N HIS A 104 13.08 -16.73 3.25
CA HIS A 104 13.86 -16.00 4.27
C HIS A 104 13.00 -15.64 5.48
N ALA A 105 11.72 -15.41 5.25
CA ALA A 105 10.78 -15.09 6.32
C ALA A 105 9.36 -15.37 5.85
N LYS A 106 8.44 -15.48 6.80
CA LYS A 106 7.00 -15.62 6.53
C LYS A 106 6.28 -14.41 7.08
N CYS A 107 5.21 -14.01 6.39
CA CYS A 107 4.32 -12.97 6.90
C CYS A 107 3.28 -13.62 7.80
N VAL A 108 3.40 -13.42 9.10
CA VAL A 108 2.50 -14.03 10.07
C VAL A 108 1.30 -13.14 10.37
N ASP A 109 1.41 -11.85 10.08
CA ASP A 109 0.33 -10.89 10.28
C ASP A 109 0.61 -9.63 9.47
N TRP A 110 -0.41 -8.83 9.25
CA TRP A 110 -0.28 -7.52 8.62
C TRP A 110 -1.32 -6.55 9.17
N THR A 111 -0.97 -5.27 9.19
CA THR A 111 -1.83 -4.23 9.73
C THR A 111 -1.79 -3.00 8.82
N LEU A 112 -2.96 -2.49 8.49
CA LEU A 112 -3.10 -1.22 7.81
C LEU A 112 -3.45 -0.17 8.87
N HIS A 113 -2.56 0.83 9.02
CA HIS A 113 -2.70 1.85 10.05
C HIS A 113 -3.58 3.01 9.59
N GLY A 114 -3.79 3.99 10.46
CA GLY A 114 -4.60 5.16 10.14
C GLY A 114 -3.99 6.04 9.06
N THR A 115 -4.83 6.67 8.26
CA THR A 115 -4.40 7.61 7.24
C THR A 115 -3.69 8.82 7.87
N GLN A 116 -2.56 9.22 7.30
CA GLN A 116 -1.77 10.36 7.73
C GLN A 116 -1.70 11.39 6.59
N THR A 117 -1.90 12.65 6.92
CA THR A 117 -1.73 13.75 5.98
C THR A 117 -0.26 14.16 5.97
N VAL A 118 0.41 13.98 4.84
CA VAL A 118 1.79 14.42 4.64
C VAL A 118 1.81 15.84 4.12
N SER A 119 0.97 16.12 3.13
CA SER A 119 0.79 17.43 2.55
C SER A 119 -0.63 17.55 2.02
N ARG A 120 -0.95 18.71 1.46
CA ARG A 120 -2.27 18.96 0.88
C ARG A 120 -2.64 17.96 -0.22
N ASP A 121 -1.64 17.52 -1.00
CA ASP A 121 -1.84 16.65 -2.16
C ASP A 121 -1.32 15.25 -1.96
N LEU A 122 -0.87 14.89 -0.75
CA LEU A 122 -0.36 13.57 -0.43
C LEU A 122 -0.83 13.11 0.95
N HIS A 123 -1.60 12.03 0.96
CA HIS A 123 -1.92 11.29 2.19
C HIS A 123 -1.26 9.92 2.11
N VAL A 124 -0.93 9.34 3.25
CA VAL A 124 -0.33 8.00 3.30
C VAL A 124 -1.05 7.13 4.32
N ILE A 125 -1.11 5.84 4.01
CA ILE A 125 -1.64 4.83 4.93
C ILE A 125 -0.51 3.86 5.21
N PRO A 126 0.12 3.90 6.41
CA PRO A 126 1.17 2.95 6.74
C PRO A 126 0.65 1.53 6.74
N PHE A 127 1.43 0.62 6.19
CA PHE A 127 1.09 -0.79 6.02
C PHE A 127 2.27 -1.61 6.53
N THR A 128 2.06 -2.37 7.60
CA THR A 128 3.13 -3.09 8.29
C THR A 128 2.89 -4.58 8.20
N LEU A 129 3.92 -5.34 7.83
CA LEU A 129 3.91 -6.79 7.86
C LEU A 129 4.75 -7.28 9.03
N THR A 130 4.21 -8.22 9.80
CA THR A 130 4.94 -8.88 10.87
C THR A 130 5.55 -10.16 10.33
N LEU A 131 6.86 -10.31 10.52
CA LEU A 131 7.61 -11.46 10.03
C LEU A 131 7.73 -12.52 11.11
N GLY A 132 7.70 -13.78 10.70
CA GLY A 132 7.93 -14.92 11.54
C GLY A 132 8.80 -15.94 10.80
N ARG A 133 8.96 -17.09 11.38
CA ARG A 133 9.68 -18.20 10.75
C ARG A 133 8.73 -19.23 10.17
#